data_205bfb9af8542c2e07f31c12ef9e7747
#
_entry.id   205bfb9af8542c2e07f31c12ef9e7747
#
_cell.length_a   1.000
_cell.length_b   1.000
_cell.length_c   1.000
_cell.angle_alpha   90.00
_cell.angle_beta   90.00
_cell.angle_gamma   90.00
#
_symmetry.space_group_name_H-M   'P 1'
#
loop_
_entity.id
_entity.type
_entity.pdbx_description
1 polymer ?
#
loop_
_entity_poly.entity_id
_entity_poly.type
_entity_poly.pdbx_seq_one_letter_code
_entity_poly.pdbx_strand_id
1 'polypeptide(L)' 'EVLALMVEGLNNPQIAERLVMSRSTVKFHVSNVLSKLGVTSRTEAVSMALKHKLVS' A
#
# COMPACT_ATOMS: atom_id res chain seq x y z
N GLU A 1 -3.24 -6.88 -0.63
CA GLU A 1 -4.28 -6.12 -1.32
C GLU A 1 -4.07 -4.62 -1.29
N VAL A 2 -3.83 -4.06 -0.10
CA VAL A 2 -3.48 -2.64 -0.02
C VAL A 2 -2.21 -2.36 -0.81
N LEU A 3 -1.21 -3.22 -0.69
CA LEU A 3 0.03 -3.07 -1.44
C LEU A 3 -0.22 -3.09 -2.94
N ALA A 4 -1.08 -3.96 -3.43
CA ALA A 4 -1.40 -4.03 -4.85
C ALA A 4 -2.02 -2.71 -5.34
N LEU A 5 -2.91 -2.11 -4.54
CA LEU A 5 -3.52 -0.83 -4.89
C LEU A 5 -2.51 0.31 -4.85
N MET A 6 -1.56 0.25 -3.93
CA MET A 6 -0.45 1.22 -3.90
C MET A 6 0.38 1.13 -5.18
N VAL A 7 0.64 -0.07 -5.65
CA VAL A 7 1.38 -0.29 -6.90
C VAL A 7 0.61 0.27 -8.09
N GLU A 8 -0.72 0.19 -8.06
CA GLU A 8 -1.56 0.79 -9.11
C GLU A 8 -1.53 2.32 -9.09
N GLY A 9 -0.97 2.91 -8.04
CA GLY A 9 -0.87 4.37 -7.95
C GLY A 9 -2.01 5.04 -7.20
N LEU A 10 -2.84 4.27 -6.51
CA LEU A 10 -3.94 4.85 -5.74
C LEU A 10 -3.43 5.51 -4.46
N ASN A 11 -4.00 6.67 -4.14
CA ASN A 11 -3.72 7.32 -2.86
C ASN A 11 -4.66 6.76 -1.78
N ASN A 12 -4.46 7.16 -0.53
CA ASN A 12 -5.26 6.64 0.57
C ASN A 12 -6.77 6.85 0.41
N PRO A 13 -7.27 8.04 0.02
CA PRO A 13 -8.70 8.21 -0.24
C PRO A 13 -9.23 7.26 -1.31
N GLN A 14 -8.47 7.03 -2.36
CA GLN A 14 -8.86 6.12 -3.43
C GLN A 14 -8.88 4.67 -2.98
N ILE A 15 -7.91 4.27 -2.17
CA ILE A 15 -7.86 2.93 -1.60
C ILE A 15 -9.06 2.74 -0.66
N ALA A 16 -9.34 3.74 0.18
CA ALA A 16 -10.47 3.70 1.10
C ALA A 16 -11.78 3.49 0.36
N GLU A 17 -11.97 4.20 -0.74
CA GLU A 17 -13.17 4.05 -1.56
C GLU A 17 -13.23 2.66 -2.20
N ARG A 18 -12.13 2.20 -2.76
CA ARG A 18 -12.06 0.90 -3.43
C ARG A 18 -12.35 -0.25 -2.47
N LEU A 19 -11.85 -0.18 -1.25
CA LEU A 19 -12.00 -1.25 -0.26
C LEU A 19 -13.16 -1.02 0.70
N VAL A 20 -13.89 0.06 0.54
CA VAL A 20 -15.04 0.41 1.38
C VAL A 20 -14.64 0.45 2.86
N MET A 21 -13.63 1.26 3.15
CA MET A 21 -13.14 1.44 4.53
C MET A 21 -12.77 2.91 4.76
N SER A 22 -12.56 3.30 6.02
CA SER A 22 -12.18 4.67 6.34
C SER A 22 -10.73 4.94 5.95
N ARG A 23 -10.41 6.25 5.76
CA ARG A 23 -9.03 6.66 5.47
C ARG A 23 -8.09 6.29 6.62
N SER A 24 -8.57 6.38 7.86
CA SER A 24 -7.77 6.01 9.03
C SER A 24 -7.39 4.54 8.99
N THR A 25 -8.31 3.69 8.59
CA THR A 25 -8.07 2.25 8.46
C THR A 25 -7.05 1.99 7.36
N VAL A 26 -7.18 2.69 6.22
CA VAL A 26 -6.21 2.55 5.12
C VAL A 26 -4.82 2.99 5.58
N LYS A 27 -4.74 4.11 6.30
CA LYS A 27 -3.46 4.60 6.81
C LYS A 27 -2.80 3.56 7.72
N PHE A 28 -3.59 2.92 8.56
CA PHE A 28 -3.13 1.85 9.43
C PHE A 28 -2.57 0.67 8.61
N HIS A 29 -3.30 0.25 7.58
CA HIS A 29 -2.85 -0.84 6.71
C HIS A 29 -1.58 -0.47 5.95
N VAL A 30 -1.49 0.76 5.44
CA VAL A 30 -0.29 1.23 4.76
C VAL A 30 0.91 1.18 5.70
N SER A 31 0.75 1.66 6.94
CA SER A 31 1.82 1.61 7.94
C SER A 31 2.28 0.18 8.19
N ASN A 32 1.34 -0.75 8.29
CA ASN A 32 1.66 -2.16 8.48
C ASN A 32 2.43 -2.74 7.30
N VAL A 33 2.04 -2.38 6.08
CA VAL A 33 2.74 -2.83 4.88
C VAL A 33 4.19 -2.34 4.89
N LEU A 34 4.39 -1.05 5.17
CA LEU A 34 5.74 -0.48 5.23
C LEU A 34 6.58 -1.19 6.29
N SER A 35 6.00 -1.43 7.45
CA SER A 35 6.70 -2.10 8.55
C SER A 35 7.09 -3.54 8.16
N LYS A 36 6.18 -4.27 7.55
CA LYS A 36 6.45 -5.65 7.15
C LYS A 36 7.52 -5.76 6.07
N LEU A 37 7.57 -4.77 5.17
CA LEU A 37 8.59 -4.75 4.12
C LEU A 37 9.92 -4.15 4.60
N GLY A 38 9.93 -3.57 5.80
CA GLY A 38 11.14 -2.96 6.34
C GLY A 38 11.54 -1.69 5.61
N VAL A 39 10.56 -0.95 5.08
CA VAL A 39 10.80 0.30 4.35
C VAL A 39 10.15 1.47 5.07
N THR A 40 10.54 2.69 4.71
CA THR A 40 10.05 3.90 5.38
C THR A 40 9.15 4.78 4.52
N SER A 41 9.01 4.46 3.23
CA SER A 41 8.17 5.25 2.33
C SER A 41 7.36 4.38 1.40
N ARG A 42 6.26 4.97 0.87
CA ARG A 42 5.41 4.29 -0.10
C ARG A 42 6.18 3.97 -1.38
N THR A 43 7.03 4.90 -1.82
CA THR A 43 7.82 4.72 -3.03
C THR A 43 8.73 3.50 -2.90
N GLU A 44 9.38 3.34 -1.75
CA GLU A 44 10.20 2.16 -1.49
C GLU A 44 9.37 0.88 -1.49
N ALA A 45 8.18 0.94 -0.88
CA ALA A 45 7.29 -0.22 -0.82
C ALA A 45 6.85 -0.65 -2.23
N VAL A 46 6.47 0.31 -3.06
CA VAL A 46 6.05 0.03 -4.44
C VAL A 46 7.21 -0.53 -5.24
N SER A 47 8.38 0.07 -5.12
CA SER A 47 9.58 -0.38 -5.82
C SER A 47 9.92 -1.82 -5.42
N MET A 48 9.89 -2.10 -4.13
CA MET A 48 10.17 -3.44 -3.61
C MET A 48 9.16 -4.47 -4.11
N ALA A 49 7.87 -4.09 -4.12
CA ALA A 49 6.81 -4.98 -4.58
C ALA A 49 6.99 -5.36 -6.04
N LEU A 50 7.37 -4.40 -6.88
CA LEU A 50 7.62 -4.66 -8.29
C LEU A 50 8.88 -5.49 -8.50
N LYS A 51 9.96 -5.16 -7.77
CA LYS A 51 11.24 -5.83 -7.90
C LYS A 51 11.14 -7.31 -7.50
N HIS A 52 10.43 -7.60 -6.43
CA HIS A 52 10.31 -8.96 -5.91
C HIS A 52 9.03 -9.66 -6.34
N LYS A 53 8.25 -9.03 -7.23
CA LYS A 53 7.00 -9.60 -7.75
C LYS A 53 6.03 -10.00 -6.64
N LEU A 54 5.93 -9.15 -5.61
CA LEU A 54 5.01 -9.38 -4.50
C LEU A 54 3.54 -9.18 -4.91
N VAL A 55 3.32 -8.47 -6.01
CA VAL A 55 2.01 -8.28 -6.62
C VAL A 55 2.12 -8.56 -8.10
N SER A 56 1.04 -9.01 -8.70
CA SER A 56 1.00 -9.30 -10.13
C SER A 56 0.45 -8.14 -10.93
#